data_3e265e6f5191cc1c229fb6ec5c7c4ca8
#
_entry.id   3e265e6f5191cc1c229fb6ec5c7c4ca8
#
_cell.length_a   1.000
_cell.length_b   1.000
_cell.length_c   1.000
_cell.angle_alpha   90.00
_cell.angle_beta   90.00
_cell.angle_gamma   90.00
#
_symmetry.space_group_name_H-M   'P 1'
#
loop_
_entity.id
_entity.type
_entity.pdbx_description
1 polymer ?
#
loop_
_entity_poly.entity_id
_entity_poly.type
_entity_poly.pdbx_seq_one_letter_code
_entity_poly.pdbx_strand_id
1 'polypeptide(L)'
;MLIMAVFVFAAVPIVAQVKSTTKPIKHKPASNQLKEFLHLAADANVTFIYPSGFREINAPNDEYSSFDYGLELPGKEFEIWFQIKSEKENWASYINAQNTQSGQLANPDSLYNDLGAAQAIAFTGDKNYFIRTIPTDVLARYHADAGKSYLLTLLDLARTKHYKYALLITLQKNHTGTILAVCFTNEKGPEFFKNIDKAAHCLRFKS
;
A
#
# COMPACT_ATOMS: atom_id res chain seq x y z
N MET A 1 -30.11 21.75 81.11
CA MET A 1 -30.62 22.20 79.78
C MET A 1 -29.43 22.42 78.90
N LEU A 2 -29.08 21.44 78.05
CA LEU A 2 -27.86 21.41 77.29
C LEU A 2 -28.27 21.60 75.83
N ILE A 3 -27.83 22.69 75.22
CA ILE A 3 -28.10 23.07 73.81
C ILE A 3 -27.00 22.50 72.99
N MET A 4 -27.31 21.54 72.12
CA MET A 4 -26.39 20.89 71.21
C MET A 4 -26.46 21.64 69.90
N ALA A 5 -25.39 22.35 69.52
CA ALA A 5 -25.28 23.02 68.25
C ALA A 5 -24.79 22.02 67.17
N VAL A 6 -25.62 21.82 66.16
CA VAL A 6 -25.30 20.99 65.00
C VAL A 6 -24.65 21.86 63.94
N PHE A 7 -23.35 21.64 63.65
CA PHE A 7 -22.67 22.26 62.51
C PHE A 7 -22.90 21.42 61.25
N VAL A 8 -23.62 21.97 60.29
CA VAL A 8 -23.76 21.39 58.94
C VAL A 8 -22.60 21.88 58.08
N PHE A 9 -21.70 21.00 57.76
CA PHE A 9 -20.66 21.28 56.74
C PHE A 9 -21.25 21.04 55.35
N ALA A 10 -21.42 22.11 54.59
CA ALA A 10 -21.74 22.02 53.18
C ALA A 10 -20.46 21.75 52.38
N ALA A 11 -20.33 20.54 51.82
CA ALA A 11 -19.25 20.16 50.92
C ALA A 11 -19.57 20.74 49.52
N VAL A 12 -18.75 21.72 49.07
CA VAL A 12 -18.80 22.26 47.71
C VAL A 12 -17.96 21.35 46.81
N PRO A 13 -18.49 20.73 45.76
CA PRO A 13 -17.66 19.95 44.84
C PRO A 13 -16.84 20.93 43.95
N ILE A 14 -15.54 20.89 44.10
CA ILE A 14 -14.60 21.57 43.18
C ILE A 14 -14.55 20.75 41.89
N VAL A 15 -15.27 21.17 40.87
CA VAL A 15 -15.15 20.64 39.50
C VAL A 15 -13.89 21.21 38.90
N ALA A 16 -12.79 20.45 38.92
CA ALA A 16 -11.57 20.77 38.21
C ALA A 16 -11.83 20.63 36.68
N GLN A 17 -12.03 21.73 35.99
CA GLN A 17 -12.04 21.78 34.53
C GLN A 17 -10.62 21.50 34.00
N VAL A 18 -10.36 20.28 33.59
CA VAL A 18 -9.17 19.91 32.80
C VAL A 18 -9.32 20.56 31.42
N LYS A 19 -8.70 21.72 31.20
CA LYS A 19 -8.53 22.27 29.85
C LYS A 19 -7.63 21.33 29.05
N SER A 20 -8.22 20.47 28.23
CA SER A 20 -7.53 19.72 27.21
C SER A 20 -6.98 20.70 26.16
N THR A 21 -5.71 21.09 26.31
CA THR A 21 -4.97 21.82 25.29
C THR A 21 -4.46 20.84 24.25
N THR A 22 -5.35 20.30 23.42
CA THR A 22 -4.96 19.64 22.18
C THR A 22 -4.44 20.71 21.23
N LYS A 23 -3.10 20.84 21.15
CA LYS A 23 -2.47 21.65 20.09
C LYS A 23 -2.95 21.10 18.75
N PRO A 24 -3.46 21.93 17.82
CA PRO A 24 -3.83 21.44 16.50
C PRO A 24 -2.57 20.86 15.84
N ILE A 25 -2.64 19.58 15.46
CA ILE A 25 -1.59 18.92 14.67
C ILE A 25 -1.59 19.66 13.34
N LYS A 26 -0.54 20.47 13.09
CA LYS A 26 -0.31 21.08 11.78
C LYS A 26 -0.04 19.95 10.80
N HIS A 27 -1.04 19.54 10.05
CA HIS A 27 -0.86 18.61 8.93
C HIS A 27 0.07 19.29 7.93
N LYS A 28 1.25 18.71 7.70
CA LYS A 28 2.13 19.10 6.60
C LYS A 28 1.31 18.94 5.31
N PRO A 29 1.28 19.94 4.41
CA PRO A 29 0.55 19.80 3.15
C PRO A 29 1.07 18.57 2.40
N ALA A 30 0.15 17.83 1.76
CA ALA A 30 0.50 16.68 0.95
C ALA A 30 1.47 17.08 -0.17
N SER A 31 2.50 16.28 -0.40
CA SER A 31 3.44 16.48 -1.52
C SER A 31 2.73 16.39 -2.87
N ASN A 32 3.35 16.86 -3.93
CA ASN A 32 2.79 16.69 -5.27
C ASN A 32 2.74 15.21 -5.66
N GLN A 33 3.79 14.44 -5.36
CA GLN A 33 3.82 13.00 -5.59
C GLN A 33 2.66 12.27 -4.89
N LEU A 34 2.38 12.60 -3.63
CA LEU A 34 1.23 12.01 -2.94
C LEU A 34 -0.11 12.39 -3.59
N LYS A 35 -0.28 13.64 -4.06
CA LYS A 35 -1.51 14.07 -4.74
C LYS A 35 -1.72 13.32 -6.05
N GLU A 36 -0.68 13.17 -6.86
CA GLU A 36 -0.71 12.41 -8.11
C GLU A 36 -1.03 10.93 -7.85
N PHE A 37 -0.37 10.34 -6.86
CA PHE A 37 -0.64 8.97 -6.45
C PHE A 37 -2.08 8.76 -5.98
N LEU A 38 -2.64 9.69 -5.19
CA LEU A 38 -4.05 9.64 -4.77
C LEU A 38 -5.02 9.76 -5.93
N HIS A 39 -4.67 10.51 -6.98
CA HIS A 39 -5.46 10.59 -8.21
C HIS A 39 -5.47 9.23 -8.94
N LEU A 40 -4.29 8.63 -9.18
CA LEU A 40 -4.18 7.29 -9.77
C LEU A 40 -4.94 6.23 -8.95
N ALA A 41 -4.83 6.29 -7.62
CA ALA A 41 -5.58 5.40 -6.73
C ALA A 41 -7.10 5.58 -6.89
N ALA A 42 -7.58 6.81 -6.99
CA ALA A 42 -9.01 7.09 -7.19
C ALA A 42 -9.50 6.54 -8.54
N ASP A 43 -8.72 6.70 -9.61
CA ASP A 43 -9.05 6.20 -10.95
C ASP A 43 -9.13 4.66 -10.99
N ALA A 44 -8.27 3.99 -10.26
CA ALA A 44 -8.28 2.53 -10.11
C ALA A 44 -9.23 2.03 -9.02
N ASN A 45 -10.09 2.89 -8.46
CA ASN A 45 -11.01 2.55 -7.37
C ASN A 45 -10.29 2.00 -6.11
N VAL A 46 -9.11 2.55 -5.80
CA VAL A 46 -8.26 2.18 -4.66
C VAL A 46 -8.36 3.25 -3.57
N THR A 47 -8.33 2.83 -2.32
CA THR A 47 -8.16 3.69 -1.15
C THR A 47 -6.73 3.58 -0.67
N PHE A 48 -6.08 4.72 -0.43
CA PHE A 48 -4.79 4.79 0.24
C PHE A 48 -4.92 5.46 1.60
N ILE A 49 -4.36 4.81 2.63
CA ILE A 49 -4.24 5.35 4.00
C ILE A 49 -2.75 5.41 4.32
N TYR A 50 -2.24 6.60 4.57
CA TYR A 50 -0.82 6.79 4.87
C TYR A 50 -0.44 5.99 6.14
N PRO A 51 0.49 5.03 6.06
CA PRO A 51 0.82 4.18 7.21
C PRO A 51 1.64 4.94 8.25
N SER A 52 1.29 4.75 9.52
CA SER A 52 1.99 5.41 10.63
C SER A 52 3.45 4.98 10.72
N GLY A 53 4.34 5.94 11.00
CA GLY A 53 5.77 5.72 11.16
C GLY A 53 6.57 5.67 9.86
N PHE A 54 5.92 5.70 8.70
CA PHE A 54 6.60 5.77 7.41
C PHE A 54 6.91 7.22 7.00
N ARG A 55 7.83 7.37 6.07
CA ARG A 55 8.19 8.63 5.43
C ARG A 55 8.13 8.46 3.91
N GLU A 56 7.62 9.48 3.22
CA GLU A 56 7.63 9.53 1.77
C GLU A 56 9.06 9.64 1.23
N ILE A 57 9.31 8.90 0.17
CA ILE A 57 10.53 8.95 -0.64
C ILE A 57 10.15 9.09 -2.11
N ASN A 58 11.09 9.57 -2.93
CA ASN A 58 10.90 9.57 -4.37
C ASN A 58 10.89 8.12 -4.87
N ALA A 59 9.78 7.72 -5.49
CA ALA A 59 9.71 6.43 -6.17
C ALA A 59 10.59 6.46 -7.41
N PRO A 60 11.30 5.35 -7.73
CA PRO A 60 12.02 5.25 -8.99
C PRO A 60 11.05 5.32 -10.18
N ASN A 61 11.36 6.19 -11.12
CA ASN A 61 10.62 6.34 -12.38
C ASN A 61 11.64 6.55 -13.49
N ASP A 62 12.06 5.45 -14.09
CA ASP A 62 13.02 5.41 -15.22
C ASP A 62 12.48 4.50 -16.33
N GLU A 63 13.23 4.30 -17.39
CA GLU A 63 12.81 3.47 -18.52
C GLU A 63 12.58 1.99 -18.19
N TYR A 64 13.10 1.52 -17.04
CA TYR A 64 13.02 0.11 -16.60
C TYR A 64 12.07 -0.10 -15.42
N SER A 65 11.71 0.96 -14.72
CA SER A 65 10.93 0.90 -13.47
C SER A 65 10.08 2.14 -13.33
N SER A 66 8.77 1.98 -13.41
CA SER A 66 7.81 3.06 -13.21
C SER A 66 6.99 2.78 -11.96
N PHE A 67 7.36 3.45 -10.85
CA PHE A 67 6.60 3.41 -9.62
C PHE A 67 5.99 4.79 -9.35
N ASP A 68 4.76 4.79 -8.89
CA ASP A 68 3.98 6.01 -8.68
C ASP A 68 4.24 6.64 -7.32
N TYR A 69 4.62 5.80 -6.32
CA TYR A 69 4.78 6.27 -4.95
C TYR A 69 5.75 5.39 -4.16
N GLY A 70 6.50 6.01 -3.25
CA GLY A 70 7.46 5.32 -2.40
C GLY A 70 7.38 5.73 -0.95
N LEU A 71 7.57 4.76 -0.06
CA LEU A 71 7.64 4.94 1.39
C LEU A 71 8.87 4.22 1.95
N GLU A 72 9.49 4.80 2.97
CA GLU A 72 10.51 4.14 3.78
C GLU A 72 10.10 4.09 5.25
N LEU A 73 10.63 3.14 5.99
CA LEU A 73 10.50 3.09 7.44
C LEU A 73 11.80 3.66 8.07
N PRO A 74 11.80 4.90 8.61
CA PRO A 74 13.00 5.55 9.10
C PRO A 74 13.75 4.70 10.14
N GLY A 75 15.08 4.62 9.99
CA GLY A 75 15.93 3.81 10.86
C GLY A 75 15.88 2.30 10.60
N LYS A 76 15.22 1.87 9.52
CA LYS A 76 15.20 0.49 9.04
C LYS A 76 15.62 0.45 7.57
N GLU A 77 16.28 -0.62 7.18
CA GLU A 77 16.54 -0.92 5.76
C GLU A 77 15.28 -1.55 5.15
N PHE A 78 14.25 -0.73 5.02
CA PHE A 78 12.94 -1.14 4.53
C PHE A 78 12.26 -0.03 3.75
N GLU A 79 11.93 -0.32 2.50
CA GLU A 79 11.16 0.56 1.61
C GLU A 79 9.99 -0.19 0.98
N ILE A 80 8.95 0.54 0.61
CA ILE A 80 7.84 0.04 -0.18
C ILE A 80 7.64 0.97 -1.37
N TRP A 81 7.58 0.42 -2.58
CA TRP A 81 7.23 1.13 -3.80
C TRP A 81 5.93 0.61 -4.35
N PHE A 82 5.09 1.52 -4.83
CA PHE A 82 3.77 1.21 -5.33
C PHE A 82 3.61 1.63 -6.78
N GLN A 83 2.89 0.80 -7.54
CA GLN A 83 2.36 1.14 -8.84
C GLN A 83 0.87 0.78 -8.85
N ILE A 84 0.03 1.70 -9.37
CA ILE A 84 -1.41 1.50 -9.49
C ILE A 84 -1.81 1.74 -10.93
N LYS A 85 -2.54 0.79 -11.52
CA LYS A 85 -3.07 0.91 -12.88
C LYS A 85 -4.57 0.74 -12.87
N SER A 86 -5.30 1.70 -13.44
CA SER A 86 -6.69 1.53 -13.81
C SER A 86 -6.78 0.66 -15.07
N GLU A 87 -7.63 -0.35 -15.06
CA GLU A 87 -7.86 -1.23 -16.20
C GLU A 87 -9.18 -0.93 -16.92
N LYS A 88 -9.87 0.15 -16.57
CA LYS A 88 -11.20 0.50 -17.12
C LYS A 88 -11.18 0.70 -18.62
N GLU A 89 -10.18 1.43 -19.14
CA GLU A 89 -10.05 1.67 -20.58
C GLU A 89 -9.64 0.41 -21.34
N ASN A 90 -8.70 -0.36 -20.78
CA ASN A 90 -8.28 -1.64 -21.34
C ASN A 90 -9.46 -2.62 -21.40
N TRP A 91 -10.30 -2.64 -20.35
CA TRP A 91 -11.48 -3.47 -20.30
C TRP A 91 -12.51 -3.04 -21.33
N ALA A 92 -12.79 -1.73 -21.46
CA ALA A 92 -13.69 -1.22 -22.49
C ALA A 92 -13.22 -1.57 -23.91
N SER A 93 -11.92 -1.45 -24.17
CA SER A 93 -11.30 -1.82 -25.44
C SER A 93 -11.39 -3.33 -25.72
N TYR A 94 -11.17 -4.15 -24.70
CA TYR A 94 -11.30 -5.61 -24.77
C TYR A 94 -12.74 -6.02 -25.15
N ILE A 95 -13.75 -5.49 -24.47
CA ILE A 95 -15.17 -5.77 -24.78
C ILE A 95 -15.52 -5.32 -26.20
N ASN A 96 -15.07 -4.13 -26.62
CA ASN A 96 -15.31 -3.65 -27.98
C ASN A 96 -14.68 -4.56 -29.03
N ALA A 97 -13.43 -5.02 -28.84
CA ALA A 97 -12.77 -5.94 -29.75
C ALA A 97 -13.51 -7.29 -29.84
N GLN A 98 -14.01 -7.81 -28.73
CA GLN A 98 -14.82 -9.03 -28.70
C GLN A 98 -16.13 -8.86 -29.50
N ASN A 99 -16.83 -7.74 -29.33
CA ASN A 99 -18.10 -7.47 -29.98
C ASN A 99 -17.95 -7.23 -31.51
N THR A 100 -16.83 -6.66 -31.93
CA THR A 100 -16.58 -6.31 -33.36
C THR A 100 -15.76 -7.36 -34.08
N GLN A 101 -15.29 -8.41 -33.41
CA GLN A 101 -14.38 -9.43 -33.95
C GLN A 101 -13.12 -8.80 -34.59
N SER A 102 -12.73 -7.62 -34.14
CA SER A 102 -11.65 -6.81 -34.74
C SER A 102 -10.23 -7.21 -34.28
N GLY A 103 -10.10 -8.31 -33.55
CA GLY A 103 -8.81 -8.85 -33.09
C GLY A 103 -8.91 -9.53 -31.73
N GLN A 104 -7.85 -10.28 -31.40
CA GLN A 104 -7.76 -10.96 -30.11
C GLN A 104 -6.89 -10.15 -29.16
N LEU A 105 -7.51 -9.38 -28.26
CA LEU A 105 -6.81 -8.71 -27.17
C LEU A 105 -6.68 -9.66 -25.97
N ALA A 106 -5.59 -9.51 -25.21
CA ALA A 106 -5.43 -10.21 -23.94
C ALA A 106 -6.49 -9.72 -22.95
N ASN A 107 -6.99 -10.65 -22.12
CA ASN A 107 -7.93 -10.29 -21.06
C ASN A 107 -7.23 -9.39 -20.01
N PRO A 108 -7.69 -8.14 -19.80
CA PRO A 108 -7.05 -7.22 -18.85
C PRO A 108 -6.98 -7.76 -17.42
N ASP A 109 -7.97 -8.58 -17.01
CA ASP A 109 -7.98 -9.17 -15.67
C ASP A 109 -6.88 -10.21 -15.43
N SER A 110 -6.14 -10.62 -16.47
CA SER A 110 -4.98 -11.51 -16.36
C SER A 110 -3.62 -10.78 -16.37
N LEU A 111 -3.59 -9.50 -16.77
CA LEU A 111 -2.34 -8.74 -16.98
C LEU A 111 -1.51 -8.56 -15.71
N TYR A 112 -2.11 -8.62 -14.53
CA TYR A 112 -1.39 -8.56 -13.26
C TYR A 112 -0.34 -9.67 -13.11
N ASN A 113 -0.55 -10.83 -13.76
CA ASN A 113 0.41 -11.93 -13.78
C ASN A 113 1.67 -11.55 -14.55
N ASP A 114 1.49 -11.00 -15.75
CA ASP A 114 2.58 -10.61 -16.63
C ASP A 114 3.34 -9.41 -16.04
N LEU A 115 2.62 -8.45 -15.45
CA LEU A 115 3.20 -7.31 -14.75
C LEU A 115 4.10 -7.79 -13.59
N GLY A 116 3.60 -8.69 -12.75
CA GLY A 116 4.38 -9.24 -11.62
C GLY A 116 5.59 -10.04 -12.09
N ALA A 117 5.43 -10.88 -13.09
CA ALA A 117 6.51 -11.69 -13.65
C ALA A 117 7.58 -10.82 -14.33
N ALA A 118 7.19 -9.83 -15.13
CA ALA A 118 8.11 -8.91 -15.79
C ALA A 118 8.93 -8.10 -14.77
N GLN A 119 8.27 -7.59 -13.74
CA GLN A 119 8.94 -6.83 -12.67
C GLN A 119 9.88 -7.73 -11.85
N ALA A 120 9.48 -8.98 -11.56
CA ALA A 120 10.33 -9.94 -10.87
C ALA A 120 11.60 -10.24 -11.69
N ILE A 121 11.48 -10.50 -13.00
CA ILE A 121 12.61 -10.72 -13.90
C ILE A 121 13.50 -9.48 -13.97
N ALA A 122 12.94 -8.27 -14.06
CA ALA A 122 13.70 -7.03 -14.09
C ALA A 122 14.58 -6.85 -12.84
N PHE A 123 14.15 -7.37 -11.69
CA PHE A 123 14.89 -7.28 -10.44
C PHE A 123 15.85 -8.44 -10.18
N THR A 124 15.56 -9.64 -10.70
CA THR A 124 16.36 -10.84 -10.44
C THR A 124 17.28 -11.22 -11.61
N GLY A 125 16.99 -10.74 -12.79
CA GLY A 125 17.70 -11.10 -14.03
C GLY A 125 17.28 -12.46 -14.60
N ASP A 126 16.45 -13.22 -13.91
CA ASP A 126 16.00 -14.54 -14.33
C ASP A 126 14.60 -14.87 -13.82
N LYS A 127 14.12 -16.10 -14.05
CA LYS A 127 12.82 -16.61 -13.57
C LYS A 127 12.94 -17.43 -12.28
N ASN A 128 14.09 -17.40 -11.61
CA ASN A 128 14.33 -18.22 -10.42
C ASN A 128 13.89 -17.47 -9.14
N TYR A 129 12.58 -17.33 -8.97
CA TYR A 129 11.98 -16.71 -7.79
C TYR A 129 10.82 -17.56 -7.28
N PHE A 130 10.53 -17.43 -5.98
CA PHE A 130 9.43 -18.17 -5.37
C PHE A 130 8.12 -17.41 -5.56
N ILE A 131 7.12 -18.10 -6.14
CA ILE A 131 5.79 -17.53 -6.44
C ILE A 131 4.72 -18.22 -5.58
N ARG A 132 3.75 -17.44 -5.11
CA ARG A 132 2.52 -17.94 -4.48
C ARG A 132 1.29 -17.19 -4.97
N THR A 133 0.21 -17.95 -5.19
CA THR A 133 -1.13 -17.36 -5.29
C THR A 133 -1.57 -16.90 -3.90
N ILE A 134 -2.12 -15.71 -3.81
CA ILE A 134 -2.62 -15.17 -2.53
C ILE A 134 -3.94 -15.86 -2.18
N PRO A 135 -4.08 -16.41 -0.96
CA PRO A 135 -5.31 -17.06 -0.51
C PRO A 135 -6.52 -16.12 -0.50
N THR A 136 -7.70 -16.65 -0.71
CA THR A 136 -8.96 -15.90 -0.83
C THR A 136 -9.29 -15.07 0.43
N ASP A 137 -9.00 -15.58 1.62
CA ASP A 137 -9.18 -14.87 2.88
C ASP A 137 -8.26 -13.66 3.03
N VAL A 138 -7.06 -13.74 2.45
CA VAL A 138 -6.12 -12.61 2.37
C VAL A 138 -6.60 -11.60 1.32
N LEU A 139 -7.00 -12.08 0.11
CA LEU A 139 -7.54 -11.22 -0.95
C LEU A 139 -8.74 -10.41 -0.47
N ALA A 140 -9.63 -11.01 0.33
CA ALA A 140 -10.80 -10.35 0.88
C ALA A 140 -10.46 -9.11 1.72
N ARG A 141 -9.31 -9.08 2.42
CA ARG A 141 -8.84 -7.91 3.19
C ARG A 141 -8.50 -6.72 2.32
N TYR A 142 -8.13 -6.98 1.07
CA TYR A 142 -7.79 -5.97 0.06
C TYR A 142 -8.93 -5.69 -0.91
N HIS A 143 -10.07 -6.37 -0.78
CA HIS A 143 -11.18 -6.40 -1.72
C HIS A 143 -10.74 -6.75 -3.16
N ALA A 144 -9.71 -7.59 -3.26
CA ALA A 144 -9.15 -8.06 -4.51
C ALA A 144 -9.78 -9.39 -4.93
N ASP A 145 -9.84 -9.66 -6.24
CA ASP A 145 -10.39 -10.91 -6.79
C ASP A 145 -9.28 -11.93 -7.09
N ALA A 146 -8.06 -11.45 -7.37
CA ALA A 146 -6.89 -12.28 -7.62
C ALA A 146 -5.61 -11.59 -7.14
N GLY A 147 -4.54 -12.37 -6.98
CA GLY A 147 -3.24 -11.82 -6.63
C GLY A 147 -2.15 -12.87 -6.53
N LYS A 148 -0.92 -12.41 -6.66
CA LYS A 148 0.29 -13.22 -6.49
C LYS A 148 1.32 -12.50 -5.62
N SER A 149 2.14 -13.27 -4.95
CA SER A 149 3.32 -12.79 -4.25
C SER A 149 4.57 -13.49 -4.77
N TYR A 150 5.67 -12.73 -4.86
CA TYR A 150 6.95 -13.18 -5.38
C TYR A 150 8.02 -12.85 -4.35
N LEU A 151 8.70 -13.85 -3.82
CA LEU A 151 9.85 -13.63 -2.94
C LEU A 151 11.12 -13.65 -3.80
N LEU A 152 11.80 -12.51 -3.83
CA LEU A 152 12.90 -12.25 -4.76
C LEU A 152 14.23 -12.19 -4.02
N THR A 153 15.29 -12.72 -4.65
CA THR A 153 16.67 -12.36 -4.37
C THR A 153 17.10 -11.42 -5.50
N LEU A 154 17.44 -10.19 -5.14
CA LEU A 154 17.67 -9.13 -6.11
C LEU A 154 19.09 -9.17 -6.68
N LEU A 155 19.22 -8.68 -7.91
CA LEU A 155 20.52 -8.27 -8.43
C LEU A 155 21.01 -7.03 -7.66
N ASP A 156 22.34 -6.90 -7.55
CA ASP A 156 22.96 -5.71 -6.97
C ASP A 156 22.89 -4.53 -7.97
N LEU A 157 21.80 -3.78 -7.91
CA LEU A 157 21.49 -2.69 -8.83
C LEU A 157 21.34 -1.36 -8.08
N ALA A 158 21.91 -0.30 -8.64
CA ALA A 158 21.74 1.06 -8.10
C ALA A 158 20.26 1.48 -8.06
N ARG A 159 19.46 1.09 -9.06
CA ARG A 159 18.02 1.40 -9.12
C ARG A 159 17.21 0.77 -7.98
N THR A 160 17.64 -0.38 -7.44
CA THR A 160 17.06 -1.01 -6.24
C THR A 160 17.78 -0.61 -4.96
N LYS A 161 18.62 0.46 -5.02
CA LYS A 161 19.42 0.96 -3.89
C LYS A 161 20.24 -0.14 -3.21
N HIS A 162 20.68 -1.13 -3.98
CA HIS A 162 21.47 -2.26 -3.51
C HIS A 162 20.78 -3.15 -2.46
N TYR A 163 19.43 -3.12 -2.39
CA TYR A 163 18.67 -4.07 -1.58
C TYR A 163 18.90 -5.50 -2.07
N LYS A 164 18.96 -6.44 -1.13
CA LYS A 164 19.25 -7.85 -1.42
C LYS A 164 18.01 -8.67 -1.68
N TYR A 165 16.89 -8.30 -1.08
CA TYR A 165 15.64 -9.08 -1.13
C TYR A 165 14.44 -8.17 -1.32
N ALA A 166 13.41 -8.73 -1.93
CA ALA A 166 12.11 -8.08 -1.98
C ALA A 166 10.95 -9.09 -1.90
N LEU A 167 9.83 -8.62 -1.37
CA LEU A 167 8.53 -9.25 -1.57
C LEU A 167 7.73 -8.37 -2.53
N LEU A 168 7.49 -8.87 -3.74
CA LEU A 168 6.62 -8.24 -4.72
C LEU A 168 5.22 -8.85 -4.58
N ILE A 169 4.21 -8.01 -4.58
CA ILE A 169 2.80 -8.38 -4.45
C ILE A 169 2.04 -7.74 -5.60
N THR A 170 1.26 -8.52 -6.33
CA THR A 170 0.28 -8.02 -7.29
C THR A 170 -1.12 -8.38 -6.82
N LEU A 171 -2.03 -7.40 -6.88
CA LEU A 171 -3.45 -7.57 -6.58
C LEU A 171 -4.27 -7.07 -7.76
N GLN A 172 -5.28 -7.84 -8.13
CA GLN A 172 -6.20 -7.53 -9.22
C GLN A 172 -7.63 -7.41 -8.68
N LYS A 173 -8.31 -6.35 -9.08
CA LYS A 173 -9.77 -6.21 -8.98
C LYS A 173 -10.33 -6.25 -10.40
N ASN A 174 -11.14 -7.27 -10.69
CA ASN A 174 -11.67 -7.52 -12.03
C ASN A 174 -12.37 -6.28 -12.58
N HIS A 175 -12.15 -5.99 -13.87
CA HIS A 175 -12.70 -4.86 -14.62
C HIS A 175 -12.37 -3.47 -14.03
N THR A 176 -11.46 -3.39 -13.04
CA THR A 176 -11.24 -2.18 -12.26
C THR A 176 -9.79 -1.73 -12.31
N GLY A 177 -8.85 -2.58 -11.85
CA GLY A 177 -7.46 -2.17 -11.77
C GLY A 177 -6.53 -3.17 -11.11
N THR A 178 -5.24 -2.83 -11.16
CA THR A 178 -4.14 -3.62 -10.59
C THR A 178 -3.35 -2.75 -9.61
N ILE A 179 -2.97 -3.35 -8.48
CA ILE A 179 -1.99 -2.80 -7.53
C ILE A 179 -0.75 -3.68 -7.60
N LEU A 180 0.42 -3.06 -7.75
CA LEU A 180 1.71 -3.70 -7.56
C LEU A 180 2.41 -3.00 -6.39
N ALA A 181 2.87 -3.77 -5.40
CA ALA A 181 3.65 -3.29 -4.28
C ALA A 181 4.95 -4.10 -4.17
N VAL A 182 6.08 -3.44 -3.97
CA VAL A 182 7.37 -4.08 -3.76
C VAL A 182 7.95 -3.63 -2.44
N CYS A 183 8.12 -4.57 -1.51
CA CYS A 183 8.72 -4.34 -0.20
C CYS A 183 10.18 -4.78 -0.24
N PHE A 184 11.11 -3.87 -0.04
CA PHE A 184 12.55 -4.11 -0.09
C PHE A 184 13.16 -4.29 1.30
N THR A 185 14.19 -5.14 1.40
CA THR A 185 14.97 -5.34 2.64
C THR A 185 16.36 -5.89 2.35
N ASN A 186 17.28 -5.74 3.30
CA ASN A 186 18.59 -6.41 3.28
C ASN A 186 18.63 -7.69 4.11
N GLU A 187 17.59 -7.98 4.91
CA GLU A 187 17.52 -9.16 5.75
C GLU A 187 16.18 -9.88 5.62
N LYS A 188 16.24 -11.19 5.29
CA LYS A 188 15.07 -12.08 5.36
C LYS A 188 14.89 -12.54 6.81
N GLY A 189 13.79 -12.17 7.44
CA GLY A 189 13.54 -12.61 8.80
C GLY A 189 12.20 -12.12 9.32
N PRO A 190 11.87 -12.43 10.57
CA PRO A 190 10.60 -12.03 11.18
C PRO A 190 10.38 -10.51 11.17
N GLU A 191 11.46 -9.71 11.28
CA GLU A 191 11.38 -8.25 11.28
C GLU A 191 10.92 -7.70 9.93
N PHE A 192 11.35 -8.31 8.81
CA PHE A 192 10.88 -7.96 7.47
C PHE A 192 9.35 -8.08 7.38
N PHE A 193 8.81 -9.22 7.79
CA PHE A 193 7.35 -9.44 7.74
C PHE A 193 6.59 -8.51 8.70
N LYS A 194 7.12 -8.22 9.88
CA LYS A 194 6.55 -7.21 10.79
C LYS A 194 6.51 -5.82 10.17
N ASN A 195 7.51 -5.45 9.38
CA ASN A 195 7.53 -4.16 8.69
C ASN A 195 6.51 -4.11 7.54
N ILE A 196 6.32 -5.22 6.81
CA ILE A 196 5.24 -5.37 5.82
C ILE A 196 3.88 -5.21 6.51
N ASP A 197 3.66 -5.88 7.64
CA ASP A 197 2.38 -5.83 8.37
C ASP A 197 2.01 -4.40 8.82
N LYS A 198 2.98 -3.54 9.14
CA LYS A 198 2.74 -2.12 9.47
C LYS A 198 2.09 -1.34 8.32
N ALA A 199 2.33 -1.77 7.08
CA ALA A 199 1.78 -1.13 5.88
C ALA A 199 0.69 -1.99 5.19
N ALA A 200 0.37 -3.17 5.71
CA ALA A 200 -0.51 -4.15 5.06
C ALA A 200 -1.91 -3.60 4.71
N HIS A 201 -2.37 -2.58 5.43
CA HIS A 201 -3.69 -1.98 5.20
C HIS A 201 -3.65 -0.61 4.54
N CYS A 202 -2.47 -0.16 4.05
CA CYS A 202 -2.34 1.16 3.47
C CYS A 202 -3.04 1.28 2.10
N LEU A 203 -3.15 0.18 1.34
CA LEU A 203 -3.82 0.12 0.03
C LEU A 203 -4.86 -1.00 0.00
N ARG A 204 -6.05 -0.68 -0.52
CA ARG A 204 -7.11 -1.66 -0.81
C ARG A 204 -8.07 -1.11 -1.86
N PHE A 205 -8.68 -1.98 -2.64
CA PHE A 205 -9.78 -1.58 -3.51
C PHE A 205 -10.99 -1.13 -2.67
N LYS A 206 -11.79 -0.24 -3.23
CA LYS A 206 -13.10 0.11 -2.64
C LYS A 206 -14.07 -1.06 -2.86
N SER A 207 -15.01 -1.20 -1.95
CA SER A 207 -16.09 -2.21 -2.03
C SER A 207 -17.06 -1.86 -3.13
#